data_03b4325c4e479627b9bfd811745c9740
#
_entry.id   03b4325c4e479627b9bfd811745c9740
#
_cell.length_a   1.000
_cell.length_b   1.000
_cell.length_c   1.000
_cell.angle_alpha   90.00
_cell.angle_beta   90.00
_cell.angle_gamma   90.00
#
_symmetry.space_group_name_H-M   'P 1'
#
loop_
_entity.id
_entity.type
_entity.pdbx_description
1 polymer ?
#
loop_
_entity_poly.entity_id
_entity_poly.type
_entity_poly.pdbx_seq_one_letter_code
_entity_poly.pdbx_strand_id
1 'polypeptide(L)'
;MSKFCHPTRRALLGAAALLSAAALPALAQTKTVLRISTPAVPDAWHAKMWTVFKDTLEKSAPGEFDVQINLNASLFKQGAEPAAMARGNLELTSMSPADIAKLVPEFSVFTAGYMLRDPAHLQKVFNGPIGKELFKTVSDKMDVTVLATCYLGTRQVNLREARNVKTPADLKGIKLRMPGSKDWLFLGNALGATATPLAFGEVYLGLKTGTIDAQDNPLPSVRAAKFYEVTKQIVLTSHLVDSLFIAISNKAFNALNSAQKQKVSAAAQAAAAYNNDNNLQEESQLVEFFKKEGLQVTTPDVAAFRKAVQATYQNSDYAKVWPTGLVERINATQ
;
A
#
# COMPACT_ATOMS: atom_id res chain seq x y z
N MET A 1 -68.98 70.92 27.25
CA MET A 1 -69.19 69.50 27.58
C MET A 1 -68.58 68.68 26.44
N SER A 2 -67.28 68.25 26.50
CA SER A 2 -66.62 67.48 25.50
C SER A 2 -66.21 66.10 26.09
N LYS A 3 -66.64 65.02 25.46
CA LYS A 3 -66.30 63.64 25.85
C LYS A 3 -65.08 63.21 25.10
N PHE A 4 -63.96 62.96 25.79
CA PHE A 4 -62.75 62.30 25.25
C PHE A 4 -63.04 60.82 25.18
N CYS A 5 -62.84 60.26 24.00
CA CYS A 5 -62.87 58.83 23.75
C CYS A 5 -61.44 58.28 23.70
N HIS A 6 -61.08 57.36 24.61
CA HIS A 6 -59.74 56.68 24.60
C HIS A 6 -59.78 55.46 23.66
N PRO A 7 -58.81 55.29 22.79
CA PRO A 7 -58.70 54.06 22.05
C PRO A 7 -57.99 52.94 22.86
N THR A 8 -58.58 51.78 22.82
CA THR A 8 -58.27 50.59 23.59
C THR A 8 -56.93 49.96 23.17
N ARG A 9 -56.13 49.67 24.20
CA ARG A 9 -54.76 48.97 24.14
C ARG A 9 -54.79 47.48 23.70
N ARG A 10 -55.66 47.08 22.80
CA ARG A 10 -55.80 45.65 22.42
C ARG A 10 -55.34 45.25 21.03
N ALA A 11 -54.67 46.13 20.28
CA ALA A 11 -54.25 45.82 18.88
C ALA A 11 -52.74 45.66 18.68
N LEU A 12 -51.89 45.57 19.70
CA LEU A 12 -50.43 45.50 19.59
C LEU A 12 -49.82 44.20 20.10
N LEU A 13 -50.56 43.13 20.36
CA LEU A 13 -50.08 41.83 20.86
C LEU A 13 -50.21 40.71 19.82
N GLY A 14 -50.61 40.99 18.57
CA GLY A 14 -50.84 39.98 17.53
C GLY A 14 -49.72 39.82 16.50
N ALA A 15 -48.66 40.65 16.51
CA ALA A 15 -47.64 40.63 15.45
C ALA A 15 -46.26 40.06 15.85
N ALA A 16 -46.07 39.63 17.09
CA ALA A 16 -44.79 39.10 17.57
C ALA A 16 -44.70 37.57 17.62
N ALA A 17 -45.75 36.84 17.23
CA ALA A 17 -45.82 35.38 17.36
C ALA A 17 -45.57 34.56 16.09
N LEU A 18 -45.17 35.18 14.98
CA LEU A 18 -44.99 34.47 13.66
C LEU A 18 -43.57 34.43 13.11
N LEU A 19 -42.54 34.78 13.87
CA LEU A 19 -41.13 34.72 13.43
C LEU A 19 -40.26 33.72 14.22
N SER A 20 -40.87 32.83 15.01
CA SER A 20 -40.17 31.65 15.57
C SER A 20 -40.33 30.41 14.68
N ALA A 21 -40.28 30.59 13.33
CA ALA A 21 -40.23 29.49 12.38
C ALA A 21 -38.83 28.89 12.36
N ALA A 22 -38.71 27.80 13.12
CA ALA A 22 -37.91 26.65 12.80
C ALA A 22 -36.44 26.92 12.42
N ALA A 23 -35.59 27.32 13.36
CA ALA A 23 -34.25 26.82 13.40
C ALA A 23 -34.33 25.32 13.75
N LEU A 24 -34.64 24.46 12.76
CA LEU A 24 -34.38 23.04 12.89
C LEU A 24 -32.90 22.94 13.25
N PRO A 25 -32.52 22.26 14.35
CA PRO A 25 -31.10 21.97 14.56
C PRO A 25 -30.62 21.23 13.31
N ALA A 26 -29.68 21.81 12.57
CA ALA A 26 -28.94 21.07 11.57
C ALA A 26 -28.39 19.87 12.34
N LEU A 27 -29.01 18.69 12.16
CA LEU A 27 -28.46 17.44 12.67
C LEU A 27 -27.05 17.39 12.11
N ALA A 28 -26.06 17.64 12.97
CA ALA A 28 -24.66 17.52 12.60
C ALA A 28 -24.51 16.12 12.02
N GLN A 29 -24.43 16.03 10.71
CA GLN A 29 -24.26 14.75 10.01
C GLN A 29 -23.00 14.14 10.55
N THR A 30 -23.11 13.02 11.28
CA THR A 30 -21.96 12.32 11.83
C THR A 30 -21.08 11.86 10.66
N LYS A 31 -19.86 12.37 10.62
CA LYS A 31 -18.91 12.01 9.56
C LYS A 31 -18.62 10.52 9.61
N THR A 32 -18.54 9.91 8.44
CA THR A 32 -18.03 8.54 8.31
C THR A 32 -16.53 8.52 8.57
N VAL A 33 -16.10 7.84 9.63
CA VAL A 33 -14.69 7.71 9.98
C VAL A 33 -14.02 6.66 9.10
N LEU A 34 -12.93 7.03 8.47
CA LEU A 34 -12.08 6.15 7.65
C LEU A 34 -10.66 6.15 8.22
N ARG A 35 -10.36 5.14 9.06
CA ARG A 35 -9.01 4.95 9.60
C ARG A 35 -8.15 4.23 8.58
N ILE A 36 -6.95 4.76 8.38
CA ILE A 36 -5.91 4.19 7.51
C ILE A 36 -4.75 3.79 8.38
N SER A 37 -4.22 2.58 8.21
CA SER A 37 -3.00 2.10 8.86
C SER A 37 -2.00 1.62 7.81
N THR A 38 -0.74 2.01 7.95
CA THR A 38 0.35 1.55 7.08
C THR A 38 1.69 1.60 7.83
N PRO A 39 2.63 0.67 7.57
CA PRO A 39 3.99 0.74 8.09
C PRO A 39 4.87 1.79 7.38
N ALA A 40 4.35 2.45 6.35
CA ALA A 40 5.08 3.43 5.56
C ALA A 40 5.58 4.61 6.40
N VAL A 41 6.81 5.03 6.15
CA VAL A 41 7.38 6.27 6.73
C VAL A 41 6.85 7.50 5.98
N PRO A 42 6.77 8.69 6.63
CA PRO A 42 6.13 9.88 6.03
C PRO A 42 6.72 10.32 4.69
N ASP A 43 8.02 10.09 4.47
CA ASP A 43 8.70 10.51 3.23
C ASP A 43 8.42 9.59 2.03
N ALA A 44 7.87 8.40 2.25
CA ALA A 44 7.54 7.45 1.19
C ALA A 44 6.32 7.91 0.37
N TRP A 45 6.35 7.69 -0.96
CA TRP A 45 5.24 8.06 -1.83
C TRP A 45 3.95 7.31 -1.48
N HIS A 46 4.05 6.04 -1.11
CA HIS A 46 2.91 5.25 -0.63
C HIS A 46 2.41 5.62 0.78
N ALA A 47 3.07 6.57 1.47
CA ALA A 47 2.51 7.27 2.62
C ALA A 47 1.84 8.58 2.19
N LYS A 48 2.52 9.38 1.35
CA LYS A 48 2.01 10.66 0.83
C LYS A 48 0.73 10.49 0.01
N MET A 49 0.55 9.37 -0.68
CA MET A 49 -0.69 9.07 -1.41
C MET A 49 -1.93 9.10 -0.53
N TRP A 50 -1.81 8.77 0.77
CA TRP A 50 -2.93 8.82 1.69
C TRP A 50 -3.39 10.25 2.01
N THR A 51 -2.48 11.23 1.97
CA THR A 51 -2.85 12.65 2.01
C THR A 51 -3.64 13.03 0.76
N VAL A 52 -3.20 12.58 -0.43
CA VAL A 52 -3.94 12.80 -1.68
C VAL A 52 -5.33 12.15 -1.63
N PHE A 53 -5.44 10.93 -1.10
CA PHE A 53 -6.72 10.26 -0.87
C PHE A 53 -7.64 11.11 0.01
N LYS A 54 -7.15 11.54 1.17
CA LYS A 54 -7.89 12.38 2.11
C LYS A 54 -8.36 13.67 1.47
N ASP A 55 -7.45 14.44 0.89
CA ASP A 55 -7.75 15.75 0.32
C ASP A 55 -8.75 15.65 -0.85
N THR A 56 -8.60 14.63 -1.69
CA THR A 56 -9.50 14.37 -2.81
C THR A 56 -10.90 14.01 -2.31
N LEU A 57 -10.99 13.13 -1.31
CA LEU A 57 -12.26 12.69 -0.75
C LEU A 57 -12.97 13.82 0.00
N GLU A 58 -12.28 14.52 0.89
CA GLU A 58 -12.86 15.62 1.68
C GLU A 58 -13.28 16.80 0.81
N LYS A 59 -12.54 17.07 -0.29
CA LYS A 59 -12.93 18.08 -1.28
C LYS A 59 -14.19 17.69 -2.08
N SER A 60 -14.31 16.42 -2.43
CA SER A 60 -15.46 15.92 -3.23
C SER A 60 -16.71 15.67 -2.39
N ALA A 61 -16.55 15.50 -1.06
CA ALA A 61 -17.60 15.18 -0.09
C ALA A 61 -17.43 16.00 1.19
N PRO A 62 -17.58 17.34 1.13
CA PRO A 62 -17.37 18.20 2.30
C PRO A 62 -18.27 17.80 3.47
N GLY A 63 -17.65 17.54 4.64
CA GLY A 63 -18.37 17.21 5.87
C GLY A 63 -18.89 15.77 5.97
N GLU A 64 -18.74 14.93 4.92
CA GLU A 64 -19.24 13.54 4.94
C GLU A 64 -18.24 12.56 5.59
N PHE A 65 -16.93 12.81 5.50
CA PHE A 65 -15.88 11.90 5.95
C PHE A 65 -14.94 12.54 6.97
N ASP A 66 -14.37 11.70 7.84
CA ASP A 66 -13.23 11.98 8.71
C ASP A 66 -12.13 10.95 8.40
N VAL A 67 -11.11 11.36 7.62
CA VAL A 67 -10.03 10.47 7.21
C VAL A 67 -8.86 10.59 8.17
N GLN A 68 -8.54 9.50 8.87
CA GLN A 68 -7.49 9.42 9.89
C GLN A 68 -6.32 8.57 9.37
N ILE A 69 -5.16 9.19 9.13
CA ILE A 69 -3.97 8.54 8.57
C ILE A 69 -3.00 8.19 9.69
N ASN A 70 -2.69 6.89 9.84
CA ASN A 70 -1.78 6.36 10.84
C ASN A 70 -0.58 5.72 10.13
N LEU A 71 0.55 6.41 10.10
CA LEU A 71 1.81 5.99 9.49
C LEU A 71 2.71 5.26 10.50
N ASN A 72 3.86 4.74 10.04
CA ASN A 72 4.88 4.09 10.86
C ASN A 72 4.36 2.91 11.70
N ALA A 73 3.34 2.19 11.22
CA ALA A 73 2.70 1.10 11.96
C ALA A 73 2.19 1.53 13.36
N SER A 74 1.79 2.81 13.53
CA SER A 74 1.38 3.37 14.82
C SER A 74 0.04 2.81 15.32
N LEU A 75 -0.85 2.37 14.41
CA LEU A 75 -2.14 1.80 14.78
C LEU A 75 -2.11 0.26 14.78
N PHE A 76 -1.54 -0.35 13.74
CA PHE A 76 -1.36 -1.80 13.62
C PHE A 76 0.06 -2.12 13.13
N LYS A 77 0.66 -3.20 13.67
CA LYS A 77 1.96 -3.71 13.20
C LYS A 77 1.83 -4.20 11.76
N GLN A 78 2.93 -4.08 11.00
CA GLN A 78 3.01 -4.57 9.62
C GLN A 78 2.50 -6.03 9.50
N GLY A 79 1.53 -6.23 8.60
CA GLY A 79 0.92 -7.54 8.34
C GLY A 79 -0.22 -7.93 9.28
N ALA A 80 -0.59 -7.07 10.26
CA ALA A 80 -1.76 -7.25 11.12
C ALA A 80 -3.02 -6.55 10.58
N GLU A 81 -2.86 -5.67 9.59
CA GLU A 81 -3.92 -4.85 9.02
C GLU A 81 -5.06 -5.69 8.41
N PRO A 82 -4.81 -6.78 7.63
CA PRO A 82 -5.90 -7.60 7.09
C PRO A 82 -6.80 -8.18 8.17
N ALA A 83 -6.21 -8.67 9.26
CA ALA A 83 -6.97 -9.20 10.38
C ALA A 83 -7.74 -8.10 11.15
N ALA A 84 -7.21 -6.88 11.20
CA ALA A 84 -7.91 -5.74 11.80
C ALA A 84 -9.12 -5.32 10.94
N MET A 85 -8.98 -5.32 9.60
CA MET A 85 -10.07 -5.06 8.65
C MET A 85 -11.19 -6.10 8.78
N ALA A 86 -10.85 -7.39 8.82
CA ALA A 86 -11.81 -8.48 8.96
C ALA A 86 -12.63 -8.36 10.27
N ARG A 87 -12.01 -7.85 11.35
CA ARG A 87 -12.71 -7.58 12.63
C ARG A 87 -13.48 -6.25 12.65
N GLY A 88 -13.36 -5.43 11.60
CA GLY A 88 -13.99 -4.10 11.53
C GLY A 88 -13.30 -3.04 12.40
N ASN A 89 -12.03 -3.26 12.75
CA ASN A 89 -11.22 -2.32 13.54
C ASN A 89 -10.38 -1.37 12.68
N LEU A 90 -10.37 -1.58 11.36
CA LEU A 90 -9.66 -0.77 10.38
C LEU A 90 -10.49 -0.70 9.08
N GLU A 91 -10.59 0.49 8.50
CA GLU A 91 -11.34 0.70 7.27
C GLU A 91 -10.47 0.53 6.03
N LEU A 92 -9.27 1.15 5.99
CA LEU A 92 -8.39 1.12 4.81
C LEU A 92 -6.95 0.79 5.17
N THR A 93 -6.28 0.14 4.22
CA THR A 93 -4.82 -0.05 4.25
C THR A 93 -4.27 -0.20 2.83
N SER A 94 -2.96 -0.20 2.69
CA SER A 94 -2.27 -0.68 1.49
C SER A 94 -1.76 -2.11 1.73
N MET A 95 -2.35 -3.09 1.03
CA MET A 95 -2.01 -4.52 1.18
C MET A 95 -0.97 -4.94 0.14
N SER A 96 0.02 -5.73 0.55
CA SER A 96 0.92 -6.40 -0.38
C SER A 96 0.29 -7.68 -0.95
N PRO A 97 0.77 -8.21 -2.09
CA PRO A 97 0.37 -9.53 -2.59
C PRO A 97 0.53 -10.64 -1.53
N ALA A 98 1.59 -10.59 -0.73
CA ALA A 98 1.83 -11.56 0.34
C ALA A 98 0.83 -11.46 1.50
N ASP A 99 0.26 -10.28 1.77
CA ASP A 99 -0.81 -10.14 2.76
C ASP A 99 -2.09 -10.80 2.26
N ILE A 100 -2.38 -10.67 0.98
CA ILE A 100 -3.51 -11.31 0.32
C ILE A 100 -3.31 -12.83 0.24
N ALA A 101 -2.12 -13.29 -0.09
CA ALA A 101 -1.79 -14.71 -0.24
C ALA A 101 -2.03 -15.54 1.03
N LYS A 102 -2.12 -14.93 2.20
CA LYS A 102 -2.46 -15.61 3.47
C LYS A 102 -3.84 -16.29 3.40
N LEU A 103 -4.81 -15.70 2.69
CA LEU A 103 -6.19 -16.19 2.54
C LEU A 103 -6.55 -16.51 1.08
N VAL A 104 -5.82 -15.98 0.13
CA VAL A 104 -5.97 -16.17 -1.32
C VAL A 104 -4.65 -16.66 -1.89
N PRO A 105 -4.31 -17.96 -1.70
CA PRO A 105 -2.96 -18.51 -1.97
C PRO A 105 -2.45 -18.26 -3.40
N GLU A 106 -3.35 -18.17 -4.37
CA GLU A 106 -3.03 -17.84 -5.76
C GLU A 106 -2.32 -16.49 -5.93
N PHE A 107 -2.49 -15.54 -5.00
CA PHE A 107 -1.76 -14.26 -5.00
C PHE A 107 -0.25 -14.40 -4.75
N SER A 108 0.21 -15.55 -4.23
CA SER A 108 1.63 -15.81 -4.07
C SER A 108 2.41 -15.80 -5.38
N VAL A 109 1.74 -15.94 -6.53
CA VAL A 109 2.34 -15.77 -7.86
C VAL A 109 2.98 -14.38 -8.03
N PHE A 110 2.43 -13.35 -7.40
CA PHE A 110 2.93 -11.97 -7.47
C PHE A 110 4.02 -11.66 -6.44
N THR A 111 4.34 -12.59 -5.55
CA THR A 111 5.55 -12.56 -4.73
C THR A 111 6.66 -13.44 -5.32
N ALA A 112 6.35 -14.20 -6.37
CA ALA A 112 7.36 -14.95 -7.10
C ALA A 112 8.24 -13.98 -7.90
N GLY A 113 9.54 -14.00 -7.62
CA GLY A 113 10.48 -13.11 -8.27
C GLY A 113 10.47 -13.27 -9.79
N TYR A 114 10.61 -12.14 -10.49
CA TYR A 114 10.64 -12.04 -11.96
C TYR A 114 9.34 -12.45 -12.68
N MET A 115 8.22 -12.48 -11.98
CA MET A 115 6.90 -12.77 -12.57
C MET A 115 6.39 -11.59 -13.42
N LEU A 116 6.46 -10.40 -12.88
CA LEU A 116 6.10 -9.18 -13.60
C LEU A 116 7.37 -8.59 -14.24
N ARG A 117 7.27 -8.15 -15.51
CA ARG A 117 8.42 -7.69 -16.31
C ARG A 117 8.86 -6.28 -15.93
N ASP A 118 7.88 -5.38 -15.78
CA ASP A 118 8.09 -3.95 -15.61
C ASP A 118 6.82 -3.30 -15.01
N PRO A 119 6.86 -2.00 -14.65
CA PRO A 119 5.71 -1.29 -14.10
C PRO A 119 4.49 -1.24 -15.03
N ALA A 120 4.71 -1.14 -16.35
CA ALA A 120 3.61 -1.11 -17.32
C ALA A 120 2.89 -2.46 -17.38
N HIS A 121 3.65 -3.57 -17.36
CA HIS A 121 3.12 -4.92 -17.28
C HIS A 121 2.30 -5.12 -15.99
N LEU A 122 2.83 -4.68 -14.83
CA LEU A 122 2.10 -4.71 -13.57
C LEU A 122 0.74 -4.04 -13.68
N GLN A 123 0.68 -2.82 -14.24
CA GLN A 123 -0.57 -2.07 -14.40
C GLN A 123 -1.55 -2.79 -15.35
N LYS A 124 -1.07 -3.36 -16.45
CA LYS A 124 -1.91 -4.12 -17.39
C LYS A 124 -2.48 -5.39 -16.78
N VAL A 125 -1.69 -6.13 -16.00
CA VAL A 125 -2.14 -7.35 -15.32
C VAL A 125 -3.22 -7.02 -14.30
N PHE A 126 -2.98 -6.07 -13.39
CA PHE A 126 -3.92 -5.80 -12.31
C PHE A 126 -5.14 -4.96 -12.70
N ASN A 127 -5.02 -4.09 -13.69
CA ASN A 127 -6.18 -3.32 -14.21
C ASN A 127 -6.93 -4.06 -15.32
N GLY A 128 -6.39 -5.20 -15.78
CA GLY A 128 -6.96 -6.06 -16.81
C GLY A 128 -7.89 -7.16 -16.27
N PRO A 129 -8.24 -8.13 -17.14
CA PRO A 129 -9.12 -9.25 -16.76
C PRO A 129 -8.61 -10.09 -15.60
N ILE A 130 -7.28 -10.34 -15.54
CA ILE A 130 -6.63 -11.12 -14.46
C ILE A 130 -6.87 -10.44 -13.11
N GLY A 131 -6.59 -9.14 -13.01
CA GLY A 131 -6.79 -8.38 -11.78
C GLY A 131 -8.26 -8.38 -11.36
N LYS A 132 -9.21 -8.18 -12.28
CA LYS A 132 -10.65 -8.21 -11.97
C LYS A 132 -11.11 -9.53 -11.38
N GLU A 133 -10.65 -10.65 -11.97
CA GLU A 133 -10.95 -12.00 -11.50
C GLU A 133 -10.39 -12.23 -10.07
N LEU A 134 -9.11 -11.90 -9.89
CA LEU A 134 -8.43 -12.11 -8.62
C LEU A 134 -8.96 -11.19 -7.51
N PHE A 135 -9.25 -9.91 -7.81
CA PHE A 135 -9.80 -8.98 -6.82
C PHE A 135 -11.22 -9.35 -6.39
N LYS A 136 -12.01 -9.99 -7.29
CA LYS A 136 -13.27 -10.58 -6.89
C LYS A 136 -13.05 -11.69 -5.85
N THR A 137 -12.10 -12.59 -6.08
CA THR A 137 -11.74 -13.66 -5.12
C THR A 137 -11.26 -13.07 -3.78
N VAL A 138 -10.49 -11.98 -3.82
CA VAL A 138 -10.07 -11.25 -2.61
C VAL A 138 -11.29 -10.74 -1.85
N SER A 139 -12.24 -10.10 -2.55
CA SER A 139 -13.46 -9.60 -1.91
C SER A 139 -14.28 -10.72 -1.25
N ASP A 140 -14.43 -11.85 -1.95
CA ASP A 140 -15.21 -12.98 -1.48
C ASP A 140 -14.56 -13.70 -0.28
N LYS A 141 -13.21 -13.78 -0.22
CA LYS A 141 -12.48 -14.54 0.82
C LYS A 141 -11.98 -13.72 1.99
N MET A 142 -11.76 -12.41 1.79
CA MET A 142 -11.13 -11.55 2.79
C MET A 142 -12.04 -10.46 3.35
N ASP A 143 -13.25 -10.32 2.86
CA ASP A 143 -14.17 -9.22 3.20
C ASP A 143 -13.55 -7.83 2.97
N VAL A 144 -12.76 -7.68 1.90
CA VAL A 144 -12.16 -6.40 1.49
C VAL A 144 -12.40 -6.15 0.00
N THR A 145 -12.55 -4.89 -0.36
CA THR A 145 -12.61 -4.43 -1.75
C THR A 145 -11.29 -3.75 -2.12
N VAL A 146 -10.63 -4.21 -3.18
CA VAL A 146 -9.48 -3.53 -3.76
C VAL A 146 -9.97 -2.37 -4.61
N LEU A 147 -9.53 -1.14 -4.28
CA LEU A 147 -9.96 0.09 -4.93
C LEU A 147 -8.99 0.54 -6.02
N ALA A 148 -7.69 0.31 -5.83
CA ALA A 148 -6.65 0.74 -6.77
C ALA A 148 -5.37 -0.06 -6.61
N THR A 149 -4.58 -0.13 -7.71
CA THR A 149 -3.26 -0.76 -7.75
C THR A 149 -2.17 0.29 -7.74
N CYS A 150 -1.25 0.16 -6.79
CA CYS A 150 -0.08 1.03 -6.64
C CYS A 150 1.19 0.29 -7.07
N TYR A 151 2.04 0.95 -7.83
CA TYR A 151 3.42 0.52 -8.05
C TYR A 151 4.27 0.96 -6.86
N LEU A 152 4.87 0.01 -6.15
CA LEU A 152 5.77 0.31 -5.02
C LEU A 152 7.20 0.58 -5.50
N GLY A 153 7.59 -0.02 -6.62
CA GLY A 153 8.92 0.07 -7.20
C GLY A 153 9.50 -1.31 -7.52
N THR A 154 10.66 -1.33 -8.18
CA THR A 154 11.41 -2.55 -8.46
C THR A 154 12.40 -2.82 -7.34
N ARG A 155 12.27 -3.98 -6.69
CA ARG A 155 13.05 -4.34 -5.49
C ARG A 155 14.49 -4.71 -5.83
N GLN A 156 15.41 -4.22 -5.02
CA GLN A 156 16.86 -4.42 -5.11
C GLN A 156 17.39 -4.94 -3.77
N VAL A 157 18.50 -5.68 -3.79
CA VAL A 157 19.18 -6.09 -2.55
C VAL A 157 20.10 -4.96 -2.09
N ASN A 158 20.01 -4.58 -0.81
CA ASN A 158 20.79 -3.52 -0.23
C ASN A 158 21.60 -4.08 0.96
N LEU A 159 22.92 -4.07 0.85
CA LEU A 159 23.86 -4.71 1.75
C LEU A 159 24.47 -3.75 2.75
N ARG A 160 24.56 -4.16 4.02
CA ARG A 160 25.25 -3.42 5.09
C ARG A 160 26.73 -3.27 4.81
N GLU A 161 27.39 -4.33 4.34
CA GLU A 161 28.79 -4.33 3.93
C GLU A 161 28.90 -4.68 2.45
N ALA A 162 29.81 -4.00 1.75
CA ALA A 162 30.04 -4.25 0.33
C ALA A 162 30.71 -5.60 0.10
N ARG A 163 30.27 -6.29 -0.95
CA ARG A 163 30.86 -7.56 -1.41
C ARG A 163 30.64 -7.78 -2.91
N ASN A 164 31.41 -8.69 -3.48
CA ASN A 164 31.28 -9.02 -4.90
C ASN A 164 30.12 -9.99 -5.11
N VAL A 165 28.92 -9.45 -5.35
CA VAL A 165 27.71 -10.23 -5.64
C VAL A 165 27.49 -10.26 -7.14
N LYS A 166 27.67 -11.45 -7.75
CA LYS A 166 27.40 -11.71 -9.16
C LYS A 166 26.23 -12.67 -9.36
N THR A 167 26.10 -13.67 -8.48
CA THR A 167 25.11 -14.76 -8.60
C THR A 167 24.40 -14.97 -7.25
N PRO A 168 23.29 -15.74 -7.18
CA PRO A 168 22.64 -16.11 -5.93
C PRO A 168 23.58 -16.76 -4.90
N ALA A 169 24.58 -17.54 -5.36
CA ALA A 169 25.54 -18.20 -4.47
C ALA A 169 26.36 -17.20 -3.63
N ASP A 170 26.55 -15.97 -4.12
CA ASP A 170 27.31 -14.93 -3.43
C ASP A 170 26.52 -14.30 -2.26
N LEU A 171 25.21 -14.57 -2.17
CA LEU A 171 24.36 -14.18 -1.05
C LEU A 171 24.25 -15.24 0.04
N LYS A 172 24.91 -16.40 -0.13
CA LYS A 172 24.88 -17.48 0.87
C LYS A 172 25.36 -16.99 2.25
N GLY A 173 24.56 -17.27 3.28
CA GLY A 173 24.83 -16.90 4.66
C GLY A 173 24.53 -15.44 5.01
N ILE A 174 24.13 -14.60 4.05
CA ILE A 174 23.68 -13.23 4.30
C ILE A 174 22.29 -13.26 4.93
N LYS A 175 22.17 -12.68 6.12
CA LYS A 175 20.88 -12.48 6.78
C LYS A 175 20.14 -11.37 6.05
N LEU A 176 19.38 -11.75 5.02
CA LEU A 176 18.56 -10.83 4.24
C LEU A 176 17.23 -10.60 4.95
N ARG A 177 17.01 -9.40 5.44
CA ARG A 177 15.73 -9.06 6.03
C ARG A 177 14.62 -9.13 4.97
N MET A 178 13.57 -9.81 5.36
CA MET A 178 12.30 -9.87 4.61
C MET A 178 11.14 -9.48 5.53
N PRO A 179 10.00 -9.00 4.99
CA PRO A 179 8.75 -8.94 5.77
C PRO A 179 8.37 -10.30 6.34
N GLY A 180 7.66 -10.31 7.48
CA GLY A 180 7.39 -11.52 8.25
C GLY A 180 6.27 -12.41 7.71
N SER A 181 6.31 -12.82 6.44
CA SER A 181 5.39 -13.83 5.88
C SER A 181 6.16 -14.97 5.21
N LYS A 182 5.52 -16.14 5.10
CA LYS A 182 6.13 -17.30 4.43
C LYS A 182 6.55 -16.98 2.99
N ASP A 183 5.75 -16.18 2.27
CA ASP A 183 5.99 -15.84 0.87
C ASP A 183 7.25 -14.98 0.73
N TRP A 184 7.40 -13.96 1.57
CA TRP A 184 8.61 -13.14 1.59
C TRP A 184 9.86 -13.92 2.00
N LEU A 185 9.76 -14.78 3.02
CA LEU A 185 10.88 -15.63 3.45
C LEU A 185 11.28 -16.60 2.35
N PHE A 186 10.31 -17.15 1.62
CA PHE A 186 10.60 -18.03 0.49
C PHE A 186 11.35 -17.29 -0.62
N LEU A 187 10.93 -16.07 -0.99
CA LEU A 187 11.64 -15.26 -1.98
C LEU A 187 13.08 -14.96 -1.54
N GLY A 188 13.29 -14.55 -0.29
CA GLY A 188 14.63 -14.27 0.22
C GLY A 188 15.57 -15.49 0.15
N ASN A 189 15.04 -16.68 0.47
CA ASN A 189 15.78 -17.93 0.32
C ASN A 189 16.02 -18.29 -1.15
N ALA A 190 15.05 -18.06 -2.04
CA ALA A 190 15.20 -18.29 -3.47
C ALA A 190 16.25 -17.37 -4.12
N LEU A 191 16.49 -16.19 -3.54
CA LEU A 191 17.59 -15.29 -3.92
C LEU A 191 18.98 -15.79 -3.47
N GLY A 192 19.04 -16.89 -2.72
CA GLY A 192 20.30 -17.49 -2.23
C GLY A 192 20.73 -17.00 -0.85
N ALA A 193 19.96 -16.11 -0.21
CA ALA A 193 20.26 -15.55 1.10
C ALA A 193 19.64 -16.37 2.24
N THR A 194 19.92 -16.01 3.48
CA THR A 194 19.21 -16.49 4.66
C THR A 194 18.10 -15.48 4.99
N ALA A 195 16.88 -15.77 4.59
CA ALA A 195 15.74 -14.88 4.84
C ALA A 195 15.47 -14.72 6.33
N THR A 196 15.47 -13.49 6.83
CA THR A 196 15.32 -13.14 8.24
C THR A 196 14.10 -12.24 8.41
N PRO A 197 13.05 -12.70 9.12
CA PRO A 197 11.84 -11.91 9.30
C PRO A 197 12.08 -10.74 10.26
N LEU A 198 11.69 -9.52 9.83
CA LEU A 198 11.77 -8.33 10.67
C LEU A 198 10.75 -7.30 10.18
N ALA A 199 10.05 -6.61 11.10
CA ALA A 199 9.11 -5.55 10.74
C ALA A 199 9.83 -4.35 10.10
N PHE A 200 9.15 -3.63 9.18
CA PHE A 200 9.77 -2.55 8.41
C PHE A 200 10.39 -1.45 9.29
N GLY A 201 9.70 -1.05 10.37
CA GLY A 201 10.19 -0.03 11.29
C GLY A 201 11.46 -0.42 12.08
N GLU A 202 11.82 -1.70 12.11
CA GLU A 202 12.99 -2.22 12.81
C GLU A 202 14.23 -2.38 11.91
N VAL A 203 14.06 -2.23 10.58
CA VAL A 203 15.09 -2.52 9.57
C VAL A 203 16.31 -1.61 9.72
N TYR A 204 16.09 -0.30 9.89
CA TYR A 204 17.20 0.65 10.05
C TYR A 204 18.10 0.28 11.23
N LEU A 205 17.49 -0.01 12.40
CA LEU A 205 18.23 -0.42 13.58
C LEU A 205 18.90 -1.78 13.38
N GLY A 206 18.19 -2.74 12.77
CA GLY A 206 18.73 -4.05 12.45
C GLY A 206 19.98 -4.02 11.56
N LEU A 207 19.98 -3.15 10.54
CA LEU A 207 21.16 -2.90 9.68
C LEU A 207 22.27 -2.21 10.49
N LYS A 208 21.94 -1.16 11.25
CA LYS A 208 22.92 -0.41 12.04
C LYS A 208 23.65 -1.27 13.06
N THR A 209 22.94 -2.15 13.74
CA THR A 209 23.52 -3.04 14.77
C THR A 209 24.12 -4.35 14.22
N GLY A 210 23.85 -4.69 12.93
CA GLY A 210 24.30 -5.95 12.34
C GLY A 210 23.45 -7.16 12.74
N THR A 211 22.25 -6.96 13.27
CA THR A 211 21.28 -8.03 13.49
C THR A 211 20.87 -8.68 12.18
N ILE A 212 20.82 -7.88 11.10
CA ILE A 212 20.66 -8.28 9.72
C ILE A 212 21.82 -7.73 8.88
N ASP A 213 22.19 -8.44 7.83
CA ASP A 213 23.30 -8.07 6.94
C ASP A 213 22.83 -7.32 5.70
N ALA A 214 21.56 -7.47 5.36
CA ALA A 214 20.95 -6.90 4.17
C ALA A 214 19.44 -6.71 4.35
N GLN A 215 18.85 -5.91 3.46
CA GLN A 215 17.42 -5.80 3.25
C GLN A 215 17.12 -5.74 1.75
N ASP A 216 15.87 -5.99 1.36
CA ASP A 216 15.40 -5.77 -0.01
C ASP A 216 14.25 -4.76 -0.01
N ASN A 217 14.33 -3.77 -0.86
CA ASN A 217 13.26 -2.81 -1.14
C ASN A 217 13.51 -2.08 -2.47
N PRO A 218 12.47 -1.45 -3.03
CA PRO A 218 12.63 -0.48 -4.11
C PRO A 218 13.49 0.72 -3.67
N LEU A 219 14.20 1.32 -4.61
CA LEU A 219 15.09 2.45 -4.35
C LEU A 219 14.39 3.65 -3.68
N PRO A 220 13.14 4.04 -4.05
CA PRO A 220 12.42 5.10 -3.33
C PRO A 220 12.19 4.78 -1.85
N SER A 221 11.88 3.51 -1.53
CA SER A 221 11.73 3.07 -0.13
C SER A 221 13.05 3.10 0.64
N VAL A 222 14.16 2.70 0.00
CA VAL A 222 15.52 2.79 0.58
C VAL A 222 15.86 4.23 0.94
N ARG A 223 15.52 5.19 0.06
CA ARG A 223 15.74 6.61 0.32
C ARG A 223 14.85 7.13 1.44
N ALA A 224 13.55 6.89 1.34
CA ALA A 224 12.57 7.40 2.31
C ALA A 224 12.82 6.90 3.73
N ALA A 225 13.22 5.63 3.89
CA ALA A 225 13.55 5.01 5.17
C ALA A 225 15.03 5.20 5.57
N LYS A 226 15.82 5.95 4.79
CA LYS A 226 17.22 6.27 5.03
C LYS A 226 18.13 5.05 5.22
N PHE A 227 17.80 3.92 4.61
CA PHE A 227 18.62 2.71 4.74
C PHE A 227 20.03 2.89 4.14
N TYR A 228 20.19 3.83 3.22
CA TYR A 228 21.49 4.18 2.64
C TYR A 228 22.50 4.72 3.68
N GLU A 229 22.04 5.28 4.81
CA GLU A 229 22.93 5.77 5.89
C GLU A 229 23.61 4.60 6.65
N VAL A 230 23.04 3.40 6.59
CA VAL A 230 23.47 2.21 7.36
C VAL A 230 23.83 1.02 6.46
N THR A 231 24.02 1.26 5.16
CA THR A 231 24.40 0.27 4.15
C THR A 231 25.54 0.80 3.28
N LYS A 232 26.24 -0.10 2.58
CA LYS A 232 27.39 0.24 1.74
C LYS A 232 27.19 -0.08 0.27
N GLN A 233 26.20 -0.92 -0.06
CA GLN A 233 26.04 -1.37 -1.43
C GLN A 233 24.56 -1.61 -1.77
N ILE A 234 24.20 -1.29 -3.01
CA ILE A 234 22.97 -1.72 -3.66
C ILE A 234 23.36 -2.65 -4.80
N VAL A 235 22.78 -3.85 -4.82
CA VAL A 235 22.91 -4.81 -5.89
C VAL A 235 21.61 -4.80 -6.70
N LEU A 236 21.68 -4.36 -7.94
CA LEU A 236 20.52 -4.19 -8.83
C LEU A 236 20.02 -5.55 -9.35
N THR A 237 19.50 -6.35 -8.44
CA THR A 237 18.93 -7.67 -8.74
C THR A 237 17.62 -7.61 -9.51
N SER A 238 16.87 -6.53 -9.38
CA SER A 238 15.56 -6.30 -10.02
C SER A 238 14.63 -7.50 -9.90
N HIS A 239 14.64 -8.15 -8.75
CA HIS A 239 14.05 -9.48 -8.56
C HIS A 239 12.53 -9.45 -8.40
N LEU A 240 11.93 -8.31 -8.13
CA LEU A 240 10.48 -8.18 -7.99
C LEU A 240 10.01 -6.77 -8.38
N VAL A 241 9.13 -6.71 -9.37
CA VAL A 241 8.32 -5.52 -9.66
C VAL A 241 7.14 -5.54 -8.71
N ASP A 242 7.19 -4.71 -7.67
CA ASP A 242 6.34 -4.84 -6.50
C ASP A 242 5.12 -3.91 -6.53
N SER A 243 4.04 -4.37 -5.93
CA SER A 243 2.75 -3.68 -5.88
C SER A 243 2.20 -3.57 -4.47
N LEU A 244 1.42 -2.54 -4.26
CA LEU A 244 0.49 -2.42 -3.14
C LEU A 244 -0.92 -2.19 -3.67
N PHE A 245 -1.91 -2.62 -2.90
CA PHE A 245 -3.32 -2.44 -3.25
C PHE A 245 -3.99 -1.58 -2.20
N ILE A 246 -4.55 -0.43 -2.60
CA ILE A 246 -5.44 0.33 -1.73
C ILE A 246 -6.71 -0.51 -1.55
N ALA A 247 -6.93 -0.98 -0.32
CA ALA A 247 -8.05 -1.84 0.03
C ALA A 247 -8.91 -1.21 1.14
N ILE A 248 -10.22 -1.39 1.04
CA ILE A 248 -11.21 -0.99 2.04
C ILE A 248 -11.96 -2.23 2.54
N SER A 249 -12.29 -2.29 3.84
CA SER A 249 -13.11 -3.38 4.37
C SER A 249 -14.50 -3.35 3.72
N ASN A 250 -15.05 -4.52 3.36
CA ASN A 250 -16.40 -4.60 2.78
C ASN A 250 -17.45 -4.05 3.75
N LYS A 251 -17.25 -4.21 5.06
CA LYS A 251 -18.11 -3.62 6.08
C LYS A 251 -18.19 -2.09 5.94
N ALA A 252 -17.06 -1.41 5.84
CA ALA A 252 -17.03 0.04 5.69
C ALA A 252 -17.56 0.47 4.30
N PHE A 253 -17.13 -0.23 3.24
CA PHE A 253 -17.53 0.11 1.88
C PHE A 253 -19.03 -0.09 1.64
N ASN A 254 -19.62 -1.17 2.16
CA ASN A 254 -21.03 -1.46 1.99
C ASN A 254 -21.95 -0.54 2.81
N ALA A 255 -21.44 0.07 3.88
CA ALA A 255 -22.18 1.08 4.64
C ALA A 255 -22.31 2.41 3.88
N LEU A 256 -21.51 2.63 2.83
CA LEU A 256 -21.57 3.84 2.00
C LEU A 256 -22.71 3.76 0.99
N ASN A 257 -23.35 4.90 0.72
CA ASN A 257 -24.27 5.02 -0.42
C ASN A 257 -23.50 5.01 -1.77
N SER A 258 -24.23 4.89 -2.89
CA SER A 258 -23.61 4.78 -4.22
C SER A 258 -22.74 5.99 -4.59
N ALA A 259 -23.15 7.22 -4.22
CA ALA A 259 -22.36 8.42 -4.49
C ALA A 259 -21.08 8.45 -3.66
N GLN A 260 -21.13 8.06 -2.39
CA GLN A 260 -19.98 7.96 -1.50
C GLN A 260 -19.00 6.88 -1.98
N LYS A 261 -19.49 5.71 -2.42
CA LYS A 261 -18.65 4.65 -3.01
C LYS A 261 -17.87 5.15 -4.23
N GLN A 262 -18.52 5.90 -5.11
CA GLN A 262 -17.87 6.50 -6.27
C GLN A 262 -16.77 7.50 -5.86
N LYS A 263 -17.05 8.38 -4.88
CA LYS A 263 -16.08 9.36 -4.38
C LYS A 263 -14.87 8.70 -3.72
N VAL A 264 -15.09 7.67 -2.88
CA VAL A 264 -14.02 6.88 -2.25
C VAL A 264 -13.17 6.16 -3.30
N SER A 265 -13.80 5.55 -4.30
CA SER A 265 -13.08 4.89 -5.39
C SER A 265 -12.26 5.88 -6.22
N ALA A 266 -12.83 7.05 -6.55
CA ALA A 266 -12.12 8.10 -7.28
C ALA A 266 -10.92 8.65 -6.49
N ALA A 267 -11.07 8.85 -5.18
CA ALA A 267 -9.98 9.28 -4.31
C ALA A 267 -8.86 8.23 -4.24
N ALA A 268 -9.19 6.93 -4.20
CA ALA A 268 -8.21 5.86 -4.23
C ALA A 268 -7.45 5.80 -5.57
N GLN A 269 -8.15 5.98 -6.69
CA GLN A 269 -7.50 6.04 -8.02
C GLN A 269 -6.56 7.25 -8.13
N ALA A 270 -6.97 8.43 -7.64
CA ALA A 270 -6.12 9.62 -7.63
C ALA A 270 -4.87 9.41 -6.76
N ALA A 271 -5.02 8.81 -5.59
CA ALA A 271 -3.92 8.47 -4.70
C ALA A 271 -2.93 7.48 -5.33
N ALA A 272 -3.46 6.43 -5.99
CA ALA A 272 -2.64 5.45 -6.69
C ALA A 272 -1.88 6.06 -7.87
N ALA A 273 -2.53 6.90 -8.68
CA ALA A 273 -1.87 7.61 -9.78
C ALA A 273 -0.73 8.49 -9.26
N TYR A 274 -0.98 9.31 -8.23
CA TYR A 274 0.06 10.13 -7.60
C TYR A 274 1.24 9.28 -7.11
N ASN A 275 0.98 8.16 -6.43
CA ASN A 275 2.04 7.26 -5.98
C ASN A 275 2.85 6.68 -7.15
N ASN A 276 2.16 6.21 -8.19
CA ASN A 276 2.79 5.54 -9.33
C ASN A 276 3.71 6.49 -10.09
N ASP A 277 3.22 7.69 -10.41
CA ASP A 277 3.98 8.70 -11.15
C ASP A 277 5.25 9.12 -10.39
N ASN A 278 5.10 9.39 -9.09
CA ASN A 278 6.23 9.81 -8.27
C ASN A 278 7.26 8.69 -8.04
N ASN A 279 6.83 7.44 -7.79
CA ASN A 279 7.76 6.31 -7.68
C ASN A 279 8.53 6.08 -8.98
N LEU A 280 7.87 6.10 -10.15
CA LEU A 280 8.50 5.93 -11.45
C LEU A 280 9.53 7.03 -11.73
N GLN A 281 9.13 8.28 -11.49
CA GLN A 281 10.01 9.43 -11.72
C GLN A 281 11.24 9.37 -10.82
N GLU A 282 11.06 9.10 -9.53
CA GLU A 282 12.15 9.08 -8.56
C GLU A 282 13.09 7.89 -8.78
N GLU A 283 12.55 6.68 -9.02
CA GLU A 283 13.34 5.45 -9.18
C GLU A 283 14.41 5.62 -10.25
N SER A 284 14.11 6.34 -11.34
CA SER A 284 15.04 6.59 -12.44
C SER A 284 16.27 7.42 -12.04
N GLN A 285 16.20 8.18 -10.95
CA GLN A 285 17.25 9.12 -10.52
C GLN A 285 18.06 8.60 -9.32
N LEU A 286 17.55 7.59 -8.62
CA LEU A 286 18.10 7.19 -7.33
C LEU A 286 19.42 6.41 -7.41
N VAL A 287 19.74 5.77 -8.53
CA VAL A 287 21.05 5.14 -8.72
C VAL A 287 22.16 6.16 -8.57
N GLU A 288 22.04 7.32 -9.21
CA GLU A 288 23.05 8.38 -9.12
C GLU A 288 23.04 9.07 -7.76
N PHE A 289 21.88 9.21 -7.14
CA PHE A 289 21.78 9.70 -5.76
C PHE A 289 22.58 8.78 -4.81
N PHE A 290 22.35 7.47 -4.80
CA PHE A 290 23.04 6.57 -3.89
C PHE A 290 24.56 6.49 -4.13
N LYS A 291 25.00 6.59 -5.39
CA LYS A 291 26.45 6.72 -5.68
C LYS A 291 27.04 7.99 -5.07
N LYS A 292 26.33 9.12 -5.13
CA LYS A 292 26.77 10.39 -4.49
C LYS A 292 26.79 10.30 -2.97
N GLU A 293 25.87 9.51 -2.38
CA GLU A 293 25.86 9.19 -0.94
C GLU A 293 26.96 8.19 -0.54
N GLY A 294 27.79 7.74 -1.48
CA GLY A 294 28.97 6.88 -1.23
C GLY A 294 28.66 5.38 -1.28
N LEU A 295 27.48 4.95 -1.74
CA LEU A 295 27.19 3.55 -1.89
C LEU A 295 27.76 2.99 -3.20
N GLN A 296 28.26 1.75 -3.15
CA GLN A 296 28.52 0.99 -4.36
C GLN A 296 27.18 0.56 -4.97
N VAL A 297 26.96 0.88 -6.23
CA VAL A 297 25.78 0.38 -6.98
C VAL A 297 26.29 -0.55 -8.05
N THR A 298 25.94 -1.82 -7.96
CA THR A 298 26.45 -2.90 -8.84
C THR A 298 25.31 -3.63 -9.51
N THR A 299 25.54 -4.13 -10.72
CA THR A 299 24.60 -4.98 -11.45
C THR A 299 25.15 -6.41 -11.46
N PRO A 300 24.43 -7.39 -10.90
CA PRO A 300 24.81 -8.79 -10.91
C PRO A 300 24.43 -9.45 -12.24
N ASP A 301 24.70 -10.74 -12.39
CA ASP A 301 24.10 -11.56 -13.44
C ASP A 301 22.60 -11.77 -13.13
N VAL A 302 21.77 -10.84 -13.58
CA VAL A 302 20.31 -10.87 -13.38
C VAL A 302 19.68 -12.11 -14.00
N ALA A 303 20.26 -12.65 -15.10
CA ALA A 303 19.77 -13.88 -15.73
C ALA A 303 19.98 -15.10 -14.82
N ALA A 304 21.14 -15.18 -14.15
CA ALA A 304 21.43 -16.23 -13.17
C ALA A 304 20.47 -16.15 -11.97
N PHE A 305 20.21 -14.94 -11.45
CA PHE A 305 19.22 -14.73 -10.40
C PHE A 305 17.81 -15.15 -10.83
N ARG A 306 17.35 -14.71 -12.00
CA ARG A 306 16.04 -15.08 -12.56
C ARG A 306 15.92 -16.60 -12.70
N LYS A 307 16.89 -17.25 -13.30
CA LYS A 307 16.89 -18.70 -13.49
C LYS A 307 16.78 -19.46 -12.17
N ALA A 308 17.57 -19.09 -11.17
CA ALA A 308 17.58 -19.74 -9.87
C ALA A 308 16.27 -19.54 -9.12
N VAL A 309 15.76 -18.30 -9.06
CA VAL A 309 14.50 -17.97 -8.39
C VAL A 309 13.33 -18.69 -9.04
N GLN A 310 13.19 -18.60 -10.37
CA GLN A 310 12.11 -19.27 -11.09
C GLN A 310 12.15 -20.80 -10.92
N ALA A 311 13.33 -21.42 -11.00
CA ALA A 311 13.47 -22.85 -10.75
C ALA A 311 13.08 -23.23 -9.32
N THR A 312 13.41 -22.41 -8.31
CA THR A 312 13.02 -22.64 -6.92
C THR A 312 11.50 -22.63 -6.76
N TYR A 313 10.81 -21.67 -7.38
CA TYR A 313 9.34 -21.62 -7.33
C TYR A 313 8.68 -22.77 -8.08
N GLN A 314 9.16 -23.11 -9.29
CA GLN A 314 8.61 -24.22 -10.10
C GLN A 314 8.71 -25.57 -9.39
N ASN A 315 9.76 -25.79 -8.58
CA ASN A 315 9.98 -27.02 -7.82
C ASN A 315 9.40 -27.00 -6.40
N SER A 316 8.53 -26.04 -6.09
CA SER A 316 7.95 -25.85 -4.77
C SER A 316 6.45 -26.08 -4.74
N ASP A 317 5.88 -26.11 -3.52
CA ASP A 317 4.43 -26.16 -3.32
C ASP A 317 3.71 -24.89 -3.81
N TYR A 318 4.42 -23.78 -4.01
CA TYR A 318 3.83 -22.56 -4.58
C TYR A 318 3.27 -22.79 -5.99
N ALA A 319 4.00 -23.51 -6.84
CA ALA A 319 3.52 -23.83 -8.19
C ALA A 319 2.22 -24.63 -8.21
N LYS A 320 1.93 -25.39 -7.13
CA LYS A 320 0.73 -26.22 -7.01
C LYS A 320 -0.53 -25.42 -6.64
N VAL A 321 -0.39 -24.26 -6.01
CA VAL A 321 -1.53 -23.43 -5.59
C VAL A 321 -1.90 -22.36 -6.62
N TRP A 322 -1.08 -22.20 -7.66
CA TRP A 322 -1.40 -21.27 -8.74
C TRP A 322 -2.38 -21.93 -9.71
N PRO A 323 -3.49 -21.27 -10.06
CA PRO A 323 -4.44 -21.78 -11.03
C PRO A 323 -3.76 -22.13 -12.37
N THR A 324 -4.14 -23.25 -12.93
CA THR A 324 -3.63 -23.68 -14.26
C THR A 324 -3.81 -22.56 -15.28
N GLY A 325 -2.76 -22.25 -16.03
CA GLY A 325 -2.77 -21.19 -17.04
C GLY A 325 -2.64 -19.76 -16.51
N LEU A 326 -2.57 -19.54 -15.18
CA LEU A 326 -2.42 -18.18 -14.64
C LEU A 326 -1.07 -17.56 -15.02
N VAL A 327 0.00 -18.31 -14.89
CA VAL A 327 1.37 -17.83 -15.24
C VAL A 327 1.44 -17.50 -16.73
N GLU A 328 0.88 -18.36 -17.58
CA GLU A 328 0.81 -18.16 -19.03
C GLU A 328 0.01 -16.91 -19.38
N ARG A 329 -1.14 -16.69 -18.74
CA ARG A 329 -1.97 -15.50 -18.92
C ARG A 329 -1.24 -14.23 -18.49
N ILE A 330 -0.51 -14.27 -17.35
CA ILE A 330 0.31 -13.14 -16.89
C ILE A 330 1.38 -12.85 -17.94
N ASN A 331 2.12 -13.86 -18.40
CA ASN A 331 3.19 -13.70 -19.38
C ASN A 331 2.68 -13.20 -20.74
N ALA A 332 1.48 -13.62 -21.16
CA ALA A 332 0.86 -13.19 -22.42
C ALA A 332 0.28 -11.75 -22.37
N THR A 333 0.13 -11.15 -21.18
CA THR A 333 -0.32 -9.76 -21.05
C THR A 333 0.74 -8.80 -21.59
N GLN A 334 0.41 -8.04 -22.64
CA GLN A 334 1.33 -7.10 -23.34
C GLN A 334 1.05 -5.65 -22.99
#